data_7276eb9cacba5432a1203522261f5d30
#
_entry.id   7276eb9cacba5432a1203522261f5d30
#
_cell.length_a   1.000
_cell.length_b   1.000
_cell.length_c   1.000
_cell.angle_alpha   90.00
_cell.angle_beta   90.00
_cell.angle_gamma   90.00
#
_symmetry.space_group_name_H-M   'P 1'
#
loop_
_entity.id
_entity.type
_entity.pdbx_description
1 polymer ?
#
loop_
_entity_poly.entity_id
_entity_poly.type
_entity_poly.pdbx_seq_one_letter_code
_entity_poly.pdbx_strand_id
1 'polypeptide(L)'
;MFGKILIANRGEIALRIQRACREMGIKTVAVHSTADADAKYVRLADESVCIGPAQSNLSYLNIPAIISAAEVTDAEAIHPGYGFLSENADFAERVERSGFTFIGPRAESIRLMGDKVSAKQAMREAGVPCVPGSDGALPDDPQEILRIARQIGYPVIIKAAGGGGGRGMRVVRTEAALITSVNMTREEARVAFGNPTVYMEKFLENPRHIEIQVLSDNFQNAVYLGARDCSMQRRNQKVLEEAPAFGIPRKLIDRLGNRCVEACRRIGYRGAGTFEFLYENGEFYFIEMNTRVQVEHPVTEMITGVDIVREQIRIAAGERLSVRQRDITMRGHAIECRINAEDPFTFVPSPGRVTAWHLPGGPGIRIDTHVFSGYTVPPYYDSMIGKIIAHGDTREQAIARMRVALSELAVEGIKTNTKLHRELLADERFFQGGTSIHYLEEKLRSRAEAHK
;
A
#
# COMPACT_ATOMS: atom_id res chain seq x y z
N MET A 1 -0.33 -25.77 11.25
CA MET A 1 -0.15 -24.38 11.74
C MET A 1 1.28 -24.24 12.24
N PHE A 2 1.91 -23.07 12.06
CA PHE A 2 3.28 -22.85 12.48
C PHE A 2 3.42 -22.76 14.00
N GLY A 3 4.53 -23.23 14.54
CA GLY A 3 4.89 -23.05 15.95
C GLY A 3 5.63 -21.71 16.18
N LYS A 4 6.41 -21.25 15.20
CA LYS A 4 7.20 -20.02 15.32
C LYS A 4 7.35 -19.29 13.97
N ILE A 5 7.12 -17.97 13.96
CA ILE A 5 7.21 -17.09 12.79
C ILE A 5 8.25 -15.99 13.06
N LEU A 6 9.19 -15.80 12.11
CA LEU A 6 10.06 -14.64 12.08
C LEU A 6 9.35 -13.50 11.33
N ILE A 7 9.37 -12.32 11.92
CA ILE A 7 8.79 -11.10 11.35
C ILE A 7 9.92 -10.28 10.73
N ALA A 8 10.02 -10.31 9.38
CA ALA A 8 11.05 -9.62 8.62
C ALA A 8 10.62 -8.17 8.31
N ASN A 9 10.25 -7.44 9.33
CA ASN A 9 9.84 -6.04 9.23
C ASN A 9 10.01 -5.33 10.58
N ARG A 10 9.64 -4.05 10.64
CA ARG A 10 9.74 -3.19 11.81
C ARG A 10 8.45 -2.37 12.01
N GLY A 11 8.45 -1.60 13.09
CA GLY A 11 7.41 -0.58 13.30
C GLY A 11 6.05 -1.17 13.66
N GLU A 12 5.00 -0.47 13.24
CA GLU A 12 3.63 -0.86 13.58
C GLU A 12 3.22 -2.18 12.94
N ILE A 13 3.71 -2.47 11.72
CA ILE A 13 3.35 -3.71 11.03
C ILE A 13 3.98 -4.93 11.70
N ALA A 14 5.21 -4.82 12.21
CA ALA A 14 5.80 -5.90 12.99
C ALA A 14 4.96 -6.21 14.23
N LEU A 15 4.50 -5.18 14.94
CA LEU A 15 3.62 -5.35 16.09
C LEU A 15 2.23 -5.89 15.69
N ARG A 16 1.69 -5.48 14.53
CA ARG A 16 0.42 -6.00 13.99
C ARG A 16 0.49 -7.50 13.71
N ILE A 17 1.56 -7.95 13.06
CA ILE A 17 1.80 -9.36 12.78
C ILE A 17 1.97 -10.13 14.08
N GLN A 18 2.74 -9.60 15.01
CA GLN A 18 2.97 -10.20 16.33
C GLN A 18 1.66 -10.41 17.12
N ARG A 19 0.73 -9.45 17.06
CA ARG A 19 -0.60 -9.59 17.68
C ARG A 19 -1.38 -10.75 17.07
N ALA A 20 -1.41 -10.86 15.73
CA ALA A 20 -2.07 -11.97 15.04
C ALA A 20 -1.45 -13.33 15.43
N CYS A 21 -0.12 -13.44 15.46
CA CYS A 21 0.58 -14.65 15.87
C CYS A 21 0.22 -15.05 17.30
N ARG A 22 0.23 -14.08 18.25
CA ARG A 22 -0.10 -14.36 19.65
C ARG A 22 -1.53 -14.85 19.83
N GLU A 23 -2.49 -14.25 19.15
CA GLU A 23 -3.90 -14.70 19.18
C GLU A 23 -4.06 -16.11 18.60
N MET A 24 -3.17 -16.52 17.71
CA MET A 24 -3.14 -17.86 17.11
C MET A 24 -2.28 -18.86 17.91
N GLY A 25 -1.68 -18.45 19.01
CA GLY A 25 -0.78 -19.29 19.83
C GLY A 25 0.59 -19.56 19.18
N ILE A 26 1.01 -18.71 18.24
CA ILE A 26 2.27 -18.83 17.49
C ILE A 26 3.33 -17.95 18.14
N LYS A 27 4.52 -18.50 18.42
CA LYS A 27 5.68 -17.75 18.89
C LYS A 27 6.24 -16.84 17.81
N THR A 28 6.85 -15.74 18.21
CA THR A 28 7.38 -14.73 17.31
C THR A 28 8.86 -14.46 17.53
N VAL A 29 9.59 -14.29 16.42
CA VAL A 29 10.94 -13.76 16.37
C VAL A 29 10.88 -12.37 15.75
N ALA A 30 11.31 -11.34 16.47
CA ALA A 30 11.46 -10.00 15.90
C ALA A 30 12.91 -9.82 15.44
N VAL A 31 13.10 -9.49 14.16
CA VAL A 31 14.39 -8.95 13.70
C VAL A 31 14.41 -7.44 13.91
N HIS A 32 15.60 -6.91 14.20
CA HIS A 32 15.77 -5.48 14.37
C HIS A 32 17.18 -5.01 13.97
N SER A 33 17.27 -3.76 13.56
CA SER A 33 18.56 -3.06 13.47
C SER A 33 18.99 -2.57 14.85
N THR A 34 20.23 -2.10 14.96
CA THR A 34 20.71 -1.47 16.20
C THR A 34 19.88 -0.27 16.62
N ALA A 35 19.31 0.47 15.66
CA ALA A 35 18.44 1.64 15.96
C ALA A 35 17.08 1.27 16.55
N ASP A 36 16.60 0.06 16.33
CA ASP A 36 15.30 -0.43 16.79
C ASP A 36 15.40 -1.36 18.01
N ALA A 37 16.57 -1.55 18.62
CA ALA A 37 16.79 -2.50 19.71
C ALA A 37 15.81 -2.31 20.88
N ASP A 38 15.43 -1.07 21.17
CA ASP A 38 14.48 -0.72 22.24
C ASP A 38 13.02 -0.62 21.79
N ALA A 39 12.72 -0.96 20.54
CA ALA A 39 11.36 -0.84 20.00
C ALA A 39 10.38 -1.80 20.71
N LYS A 40 9.12 -1.38 20.81
CA LYS A 40 8.06 -2.12 21.50
C LYS A 40 7.87 -3.54 20.94
N TYR A 41 7.90 -3.70 19.61
CA TYR A 41 7.73 -5.01 19.00
C TYR A 41 8.91 -5.96 19.26
N VAL A 42 10.12 -5.44 19.51
CA VAL A 42 11.30 -6.22 19.91
C VAL A 42 11.11 -6.73 21.36
N ARG A 43 10.71 -5.85 22.27
CA ARG A 43 10.49 -6.21 23.69
C ARG A 43 9.34 -7.20 23.90
N LEU A 44 8.36 -7.19 23.00
CA LEU A 44 7.17 -8.03 23.11
C LEU A 44 7.30 -9.35 22.34
N ALA A 45 8.31 -9.55 21.53
CA ALA A 45 8.55 -10.81 20.83
C ALA A 45 9.03 -11.90 21.83
N ASP A 46 8.80 -13.16 21.47
CA ASP A 46 9.31 -14.30 22.26
C ASP A 46 10.84 -14.37 22.16
N GLU A 47 11.36 -14.07 20.96
CA GLU A 47 12.79 -13.98 20.67
C GLU A 47 13.08 -12.75 19.80
N SER A 48 14.29 -12.24 19.83
CA SER A 48 14.72 -11.15 18.95
C SER A 48 16.15 -11.32 18.46
N VAL A 49 16.43 -10.90 17.25
CA VAL A 49 17.77 -10.98 16.62
C VAL A 49 18.12 -9.64 16.02
N CYS A 50 19.29 -9.10 16.39
CA CYS A 50 19.85 -7.94 15.71
C CYS A 50 20.45 -8.37 14.38
N ILE A 51 19.95 -7.82 13.28
CA ILE A 51 20.36 -8.19 11.92
C ILE A 51 21.31 -7.20 11.25
N GLY A 52 21.75 -6.18 11.98
CA GLY A 52 22.72 -5.21 11.46
C GLY A 52 22.55 -3.79 11.99
N PRO A 53 23.32 -2.84 11.44
CA PRO A 53 23.27 -1.44 11.83
C PRO A 53 21.98 -0.75 11.35
N ALA A 54 21.83 0.54 11.68
CA ALA A 54 20.61 1.31 11.44
C ALA A 54 20.18 1.39 9.97
N GLN A 55 21.14 1.43 9.04
CA GLN A 55 20.87 1.54 7.60
C GLN A 55 20.09 0.33 7.08
N SER A 56 19.00 0.56 6.36
CA SER A 56 18.12 -0.51 5.87
C SER A 56 18.82 -1.51 4.95
N ASN A 57 19.71 -1.04 4.09
CA ASN A 57 20.48 -1.90 3.18
C ASN A 57 21.45 -2.86 3.89
N LEU A 58 21.82 -2.55 5.12
CA LEU A 58 22.70 -3.37 5.96
C LEU A 58 21.93 -4.20 7.01
N SER A 59 20.63 -4.05 7.09
CA SER A 59 19.77 -4.72 8.08
C SER A 59 18.49 -5.28 7.45
N TYR A 60 17.40 -4.51 7.35
CA TYR A 60 16.08 -4.99 6.87
C TYR A 60 16.06 -5.41 5.38
N LEU A 61 17.03 -5.01 4.58
CA LEU A 61 17.22 -5.45 3.20
C LEU A 61 18.36 -6.48 3.05
N ASN A 62 18.96 -6.92 4.15
CA ASN A 62 20.01 -7.93 4.15
C ASN A 62 19.40 -9.33 4.21
N ILE A 63 19.15 -9.92 3.05
CA ILE A 63 18.55 -11.24 2.91
C ILE A 63 19.32 -12.33 3.69
N PRO A 64 20.65 -12.46 3.57
CA PRO A 64 21.40 -13.44 4.33
C PRO A 64 21.22 -13.32 5.85
N ALA A 65 21.25 -12.09 6.39
CA ALA A 65 21.10 -11.86 7.82
C ALA A 65 19.70 -12.28 8.31
N ILE A 66 18.65 -12.03 7.52
CA ILE A 66 17.27 -12.43 7.86
C ILE A 66 17.12 -13.96 7.84
N ILE A 67 17.66 -14.63 6.82
CA ILE A 67 17.60 -16.09 6.72
C ILE A 67 18.39 -16.73 7.87
N SER A 68 19.61 -16.25 8.17
CA SER A 68 20.38 -16.73 9.31
C SER A 68 19.65 -16.52 10.65
N ALA A 69 18.95 -15.40 10.81
CA ALA A 69 18.11 -15.18 11.99
C ALA A 69 16.98 -16.22 12.10
N ALA A 70 16.37 -16.63 10.99
CA ALA A 70 15.37 -17.69 10.98
C ALA A 70 15.95 -19.05 11.32
N GLU A 71 17.16 -19.37 10.84
CA GLU A 71 17.87 -20.62 11.15
C GLU A 71 18.22 -20.74 12.64
N VAL A 72 18.86 -19.72 13.22
CA VAL A 72 19.31 -19.78 14.62
C VAL A 72 18.17 -19.74 15.64
N THR A 73 16.99 -19.34 15.22
CA THR A 73 15.80 -19.28 16.09
C THR A 73 14.81 -20.41 15.82
N ASP A 74 15.13 -21.34 14.93
CA ASP A 74 14.23 -22.42 14.50
C ASP A 74 12.84 -21.92 14.07
N ALA A 75 12.78 -20.79 13.37
CA ALA A 75 11.54 -20.29 12.79
C ALA A 75 11.08 -21.20 11.64
N GLU A 76 9.78 -21.40 11.49
CA GLU A 76 9.22 -22.23 10.41
C GLU A 76 8.77 -21.41 9.19
N ALA A 77 8.45 -20.14 9.43
CA ALA A 77 7.97 -19.24 8.39
C ALA A 77 8.47 -17.80 8.61
N ILE A 78 8.48 -17.03 7.54
CA ILE A 78 8.91 -15.62 7.53
C ILE A 78 7.77 -14.77 7.00
N HIS A 79 7.32 -13.78 7.79
CA HIS A 79 6.33 -12.79 7.38
C HIS A 79 7.04 -11.49 7.02
N PRO A 80 6.97 -11.03 5.75
CA PRO A 80 7.67 -9.84 5.29
C PRO A 80 6.94 -8.51 5.61
N GLY A 81 5.69 -8.54 6.04
CA GLY A 81 4.86 -7.35 6.20
C GLY A 81 4.63 -6.59 4.90
N TYR A 82 4.88 -5.29 4.91
CA TYR A 82 4.88 -4.43 3.73
C TYR A 82 6.17 -3.59 3.64
N GLY A 83 6.51 -3.08 2.46
CA GLY A 83 7.80 -2.40 2.23
C GLY A 83 8.97 -3.38 2.32
N PHE A 84 10.19 -2.85 2.41
CA PHE A 84 11.43 -3.63 2.46
C PHE A 84 11.46 -4.78 1.43
N LEU A 85 11.47 -6.03 1.90
CA LEU A 85 11.58 -7.23 1.06
C LEU A 85 10.23 -7.89 0.72
N SER A 86 9.10 -7.29 1.09
CA SER A 86 7.78 -7.91 0.93
C SER A 86 7.37 -8.18 -0.52
N GLU A 87 7.90 -7.42 -1.47
CA GLU A 87 7.68 -7.59 -2.92
C GLU A 87 8.97 -7.97 -3.66
N ASN A 88 9.94 -8.53 -2.94
CA ASN A 88 11.19 -9.02 -3.53
C ASN A 88 11.07 -10.51 -3.85
N ALA A 89 11.00 -10.84 -5.14
CA ALA A 89 10.85 -12.23 -5.60
C ALA A 89 12.06 -13.10 -5.25
N ASP A 90 13.28 -12.54 -5.28
CA ASP A 90 14.50 -13.28 -4.91
C ASP A 90 14.52 -13.62 -3.43
N PHE A 91 14.02 -12.72 -2.59
CA PHE A 91 13.85 -13.00 -1.16
C PHE A 91 12.87 -14.15 -0.94
N ALA A 92 11.67 -14.07 -1.54
CA ALA A 92 10.67 -15.14 -1.43
C ALA A 92 11.23 -16.49 -1.87
N GLU A 93 11.94 -16.53 -3.00
CA GLU A 93 12.56 -17.75 -3.52
C GLU A 93 13.67 -18.28 -2.60
N ARG A 94 14.53 -17.43 -2.08
CA ARG A 94 15.60 -17.82 -1.14
C ARG A 94 15.04 -18.34 0.17
N VAL A 95 14.00 -17.72 0.71
CA VAL A 95 13.30 -18.19 1.92
C VAL A 95 12.81 -19.61 1.73
N GLU A 96 12.10 -19.89 0.62
CA GLU A 96 11.55 -21.22 0.33
C GLU A 96 12.67 -22.25 0.05
N ARG A 97 13.72 -21.87 -0.67
CA ARG A 97 14.91 -22.74 -0.90
C ARG A 97 15.68 -23.06 0.38
N SER A 98 15.62 -22.19 1.37
CA SER A 98 16.25 -22.41 2.68
C SER A 98 15.39 -23.26 3.62
N GLY A 99 14.23 -23.75 3.17
CA GLY A 99 13.35 -24.62 3.93
C GLY A 99 12.32 -23.91 4.79
N PHE A 100 12.20 -22.58 4.69
CA PHE A 100 11.19 -21.80 5.40
C PHE A 100 9.98 -21.52 4.52
N THR A 101 8.82 -21.34 5.12
CA THR A 101 7.64 -20.86 4.40
C THR A 101 7.65 -19.34 4.28
N PHE A 102 7.57 -18.82 3.04
CA PHE A 102 7.33 -17.40 2.82
C PHE A 102 5.83 -17.09 2.98
N ILE A 103 5.48 -16.22 3.94
CA ILE A 103 4.09 -15.80 4.16
C ILE A 103 3.74 -14.69 3.17
N GLY A 104 3.30 -15.08 2.00
CA GLY A 104 3.01 -14.23 0.86
C GLY A 104 2.78 -15.01 -0.40
N PRO A 105 2.71 -14.33 -1.56
CA PRO A 105 2.56 -14.99 -2.85
C PRO A 105 3.83 -15.73 -3.26
N ARG A 106 3.72 -16.53 -4.33
CA ARG A 106 4.89 -17.20 -4.91
C ARG A 106 5.80 -16.20 -5.59
N ALA A 107 7.09 -16.52 -5.66
CA ALA A 107 8.09 -15.65 -6.31
C ALA A 107 7.71 -15.30 -7.76
N GLU A 108 7.14 -16.28 -8.51
CA GLU A 108 6.68 -16.06 -9.89
C GLU A 108 5.56 -15.01 -9.96
N SER A 109 4.61 -15.03 -9.01
CA SER A 109 3.53 -14.06 -8.96
C SER A 109 4.07 -12.65 -8.61
N ILE A 110 5.07 -12.58 -7.72
CA ILE A 110 5.73 -11.31 -7.39
C ILE A 110 6.45 -10.76 -8.64
N ARG A 111 7.20 -11.59 -9.36
CA ARG A 111 7.90 -11.17 -10.61
C ARG A 111 6.91 -10.72 -11.67
N LEU A 112 5.84 -11.49 -11.89
CA LEU A 112 4.81 -11.17 -12.88
C LEU A 112 4.14 -9.83 -12.60
N MET A 113 3.73 -9.59 -11.36
CA MET A 113 3.05 -8.36 -10.97
C MET A 113 4.02 -7.17 -10.79
N GLY A 114 5.28 -7.42 -10.53
CA GLY A 114 6.32 -6.39 -10.42
C GLY A 114 6.75 -5.80 -11.76
N ASP A 115 6.57 -6.52 -12.87
CA ASP A 115 6.79 -6.00 -14.22
C ASP A 115 5.50 -5.41 -14.78
N LYS A 116 5.49 -4.08 -14.98
CA LYS A 116 4.26 -3.34 -15.37
C LYS A 116 3.66 -3.78 -16.71
N VAL A 117 4.49 -4.19 -17.65
CA VAL A 117 4.04 -4.63 -18.98
C VAL A 117 3.39 -6.00 -18.86
N SER A 118 4.09 -6.95 -18.27
CA SER A 118 3.59 -8.32 -18.03
C SER A 118 2.35 -8.33 -17.15
N ALA A 119 2.32 -7.52 -16.09
CA ALA A 119 1.15 -7.39 -15.23
C ALA A 119 -0.08 -6.89 -16.00
N LYS A 120 0.05 -5.84 -16.81
CA LYS A 120 -1.06 -5.33 -17.64
C LYS A 120 -1.53 -6.35 -18.66
N GLN A 121 -0.61 -7.07 -19.29
CA GLN A 121 -0.99 -8.10 -20.25
C GLN A 121 -1.78 -9.22 -19.53
N ALA A 122 -1.29 -9.75 -18.43
CA ALA A 122 -2.00 -10.75 -17.64
C ALA A 122 -3.38 -10.28 -17.18
N MET A 123 -3.49 -8.99 -16.79
CA MET A 123 -4.76 -8.41 -16.36
C MET A 123 -5.74 -8.24 -17.53
N ARG A 124 -5.30 -7.80 -18.70
CA ARG A 124 -6.14 -7.74 -19.92
C ARG A 124 -6.68 -9.13 -20.27
N GLU A 125 -5.83 -10.14 -20.28
CA GLU A 125 -6.21 -11.53 -20.55
C GLU A 125 -7.23 -12.08 -19.53
N ALA A 126 -7.14 -11.61 -18.28
CA ALA A 126 -8.11 -11.92 -17.22
C ALA A 126 -9.39 -11.07 -17.26
N GLY A 127 -9.51 -10.14 -18.22
CA GLY A 127 -10.66 -9.25 -18.37
C GLY A 127 -10.72 -8.12 -17.34
N VAL A 128 -9.61 -7.82 -16.66
CA VAL A 128 -9.49 -6.66 -15.78
C VAL A 128 -9.28 -5.41 -16.63
N PRO A 129 -10.08 -4.35 -16.45
CA PRO A 129 -9.97 -3.15 -17.27
C PRO A 129 -8.65 -2.43 -17.01
N CYS A 130 -7.92 -2.14 -18.08
CA CYS A 130 -6.63 -1.42 -18.04
C CYS A 130 -6.75 -0.06 -18.72
N VAL A 131 -5.88 0.89 -18.35
CA VAL A 131 -5.78 2.17 -19.04
C VAL A 131 -5.54 1.91 -20.53
N PRO A 132 -6.33 2.51 -21.44
CA PRO A 132 -6.05 2.46 -22.86
C PRO A 132 -4.64 2.97 -23.17
N GLY A 133 -3.86 2.25 -23.95
CA GLY A 133 -2.47 2.60 -24.19
C GLY A 133 -1.84 1.84 -25.35
N SER A 134 -0.54 2.02 -25.52
CA SER A 134 0.25 1.27 -26.50
C SER A 134 0.36 -0.21 -26.12
N ASP A 135 0.46 -1.08 -27.11
CA ASP A 135 0.78 -2.49 -26.92
C ASP A 135 2.29 -2.66 -26.67
N GLY A 136 2.69 -2.41 -25.40
CA GLY A 136 4.09 -2.44 -25.02
C GLY A 136 4.86 -1.16 -25.33
N ALA A 137 6.13 -1.30 -25.64
CA ALA A 137 7.03 -0.20 -25.94
C ALA A 137 6.62 0.59 -27.18
N LEU A 138 6.79 1.92 -27.13
CA LEU A 138 6.59 2.75 -28.31
C LEU A 138 7.66 2.45 -29.38
N PRO A 139 7.27 2.32 -30.65
CA PRO A 139 8.19 2.14 -31.77
C PRO A 139 9.06 3.38 -31.98
N ASP A 140 10.07 3.29 -32.86
CA ASP A 140 10.93 4.44 -33.19
C ASP A 140 10.33 5.32 -34.31
N ASP A 141 9.43 4.77 -35.10
CA ASP A 141 8.78 5.51 -36.19
C ASP A 141 7.81 6.57 -35.63
N PRO A 142 8.07 7.88 -35.92
CA PRO A 142 7.20 8.97 -35.49
C PRO A 142 5.75 8.86 -35.99
N GLN A 143 5.54 8.34 -37.20
CA GLN A 143 4.20 8.22 -37.77
C GLN A 143 3.37 7.18 -37.06
N GLU A 144 4.00 6.08 -36.67
CA GLU A 144 3.36 5.03 -35.89
C GLU A 144 3.03 5.52 -34.47
N ILE A 145 3.94 6.29 -33.82
CA ILE A 145 3.69 6.92 -32.51
C ILE A 145 2.47 7.86 -32.58
N LEU A 146 2.38 8.69 -33.64
CA LEU A 146 1.24 9.57 -33.84
C LEU A 146 -0.06 8.79 -34.02
N ARG A 147 -0.02 7.69 -34.79
CA ARG A 147 -1.17 6.81 -35.02
C ARG A 147 -1.67 6.22 -33.67
N ILE A 148 -0.76 5.72 -32.85
CA ILE A 148 -1.08 5.16 -31.52
C ILE A 148 -1.74 6.23 -30.64
N ALA A 149 -1.16 7.44 -30.58
CA ALA A 149 -1.70 8.52 -29.77
C ALA A 149 -3.11 8.96 -30.21
N ARG A 150 -3.37 9.01 -31.54
CA ARG A 150 -4.70 9.30 -32.07
C ARG A 150 -5.73 8.23 -31.71
N GLN A 151 -5.33 6.97 -31.70
CA GLN A 151 -6.21 5.84 -31.25
C GLN A 151 -6.53 5.91 -29.76
N ILE A 152 -5.56 6.25 -28.91
CA ILE A 152 -5.76 6.44 -27.46
C ILE A 152 -6.62 7.68 -27.19
N GLY A 153 -6.41 8.74 -27.95
CA GLY A 153 -7.05 10.05 -27.76
C GLY A 153 -6.36 10.92 -26.71
N TYR A 154 -6.05 12.18 -27.09
CA TYR A 154 -5.43 13.15 -26.17
C TYR A 154 -6.37 13.54 -25.01
N PRO A 155 -5.82 13.95 -23.84
CA PRO A 155 -4.40 13.94 -23.50
C PRO A 155 -3.87 12.52 -23.28
N VAL A 156 -2.57 12.34 -23.56
CA VAL A 156 -1.85 11.08 -23.30
C VAL A 156 -0.70 11.31 -22.34
N ILE A 157 -0.26 10.25 -21.67
CA ILE A 157 0.93 10.27 -20.82
C ILE A 157 1.96 9.26 -21.33
N ILE A 158 3.20 9.71 -21.46
CA ILE A 158 4.34 8.88 -21.80
C ILE A 158 5.00 8.46 -20.49
N LYS A 159 5.34 7.17 -20.36
CA LYS A 159 5.92 6.60 -19.14
C LYS A 159 7.14 5.76 -19.48
N ALA A 160 8.21 5.90 -18.71
CA ALA A 160 9.37 5.03 -18.78
C ALA A 160 9.04 3.63 -18.21
N ALA A 161 9.43 2.57 -18.90
CA ALA A 161 9.19 1.19 -18.46
C ALA A 161 9.88 0.87 -17.13
N GLY A 162 11.07 1.42 -16.89
CA GLY A 162 11.80 1.30 -15.62
C GLY A 162 11.45 2.38 -14.58
N GLY A 163 10.53 3.30 -14.90
CA GLY A 163 10.17 4.41 -14.01
C GLY A 163 9.22 4.02 -12.88
N GLY A 164 9.32 4.74 -11.77
CA GLY A 164 8.44 4.58 -10.63
C GLY A 164 8.35 5.87 -9.80
N GLY A 165 7.35 5.96 -8.89
CA GLY A 165 7.20 7.09 -8.00
C GLY A 165 7.00 8.45 -8.68
N GLY A 166 6.40 8.48 -9.88
CA GLY A 166 6.14 9.72 -10.61
C GLY A 166 7.33 10.23 -11.46
N ARG A 167 8.45 9.51 -11.50
CA ARG A 167 9.63 9.87 -12.31
C ARG A 167 9.57 9.19 -13.69
N GLY A 168 10.08 9.87 -14.71
CA GLY A 168 10.07 9.37 -16.09
C GLY A 168 8.66 9.36 -16.70
N MET A 169 7.84 10.36 -16.39
CA MET A 169 6.48 10.52 -16.91
C MET A 169 6.28 11.93 -17.49
N ARG A 170 5.59 12.01 -18.63
CA ARG A 170 5.30 13.29 -19.30
C ARG A 170 3.91 13.30 -19.93
N VAL A 171 3.09 14.27 -19.53
CA VAL A 171 1.75 14.47 -20.09
C VAL A 171 1.85 15.27 -21.39
N VAL A 172 1.17 14.79 -22.42
CA VAL A 172 1.10 15.42 -23.74
C VAL A 172 -0.36 15.71 -24.09
N ARG A 173 -0.67 16.99 -24.25
CA ARG A 173 -2.04 17.47 -24.49
C ARG A 173 -2.35 17.68 -25.97
N THR A 174 -1.31 17.89 -26.78
CA THR A 174 -1.45 18.18 -28.22
C THR A 174 -0.52 17.33 -29.06
N GLU A 175 -0.95 17.02 -30.27
CA GLU A 175 -0.17 16.22 -31.22
C GLU A 175 1.19 16.84 -31.56
N ALA A 176 1.23 18.18 -31.68
CA ALA A 176 2.47 18.90 -32.01
C ALA A 176 3.61 18.69 -31.00
N ALA A 177 3.27 18.47 -29.72
CA ALA A 177 4.25 18.27 -28.67
C ALA A 177 4.68 16.79 -28.50
N LEU A 178 4.03 15.84 -29.20
CA LEU A 178 4.15 14.42 -28.90
C LEU A 178 5.56 13.88 -29.14
N ILE A 179 6.11 14.02 -30.34
CA ILE A 179 7.40 13.40 -30.69
C ILE A 179 8.55 13.96 -29.87
N THR A 180 8.56 15.29 -29.66
CA THR A 180 9.54 15.92 -28.78
C THR A 180 9.44 15.36 -27.35
N SER A 181 8.24 15.20 -26.82
CA SER A 181 7.99 14.66 -25.49
C SER A 181 8.42 13.19 -25.36
N VAL A 182 8.19 12.37 -26.39
CA VAL A 182 8.65 10.97 -26.42
C VAL A 182 10.16 10.92 -26.36
N ASN A 183 10.87 11.68 -27.20
CA ASN A 183 12.33 11.68 -27.24
C ASN A 183 12.95 12.18 -25.92
N MET A 184 12.39 13.23 -25.32
CA MET A 184 12.81 13.72 -24.02
C MET A 184 12.64 12.66 -22.93
N THR A 185 11.49 11.98 -22.91
CA THR A 185 11.21 10.95 -21.90
C THR A 185 12.11 9.72 -22.07
N ARG A 186 12.43 9.32 -23.32
CA ARG A 186 13.39 8.25 -23.63
C ARG A 186 14.79 8.59 -23.09
N GLU A 187 15.25 9.82 -23.32
CA GLU A 187 16.57 10.25 -22.84
C GLU A 187 16.61 10.32 -21.31
N GLU A 188 15.59 10.88 -20.68
CA GLU A 188 15.46 10.88 -19.22
C GLU A 188 15.45 9.45 -18.65
N ALA A 189 14.74 8.52 -19.30
CA ALA A 189 14.66 7.13 -18.92
C ALA A 189 16.03 6.41 -19.05
N ARG A 190 16.77 6.70 -20.14
CA ARG A 190 18.09 6.16 -20.38
C ARG A 190 19.06 6.58 -19.29
N VAL A 191 19.06 7.87 -18.92
CA VAL A 191 19.96 8.43 -17.92
C VAL A 191 19.59 7.96 -16.52
N ALA A 192 18.30 7.97 -16.16
CA ALA A 192 17.85 7.71 -14.80
C ALA A 192 17.72 6.22 -14.45
N PHE A 193 17.41 5.37 -15.46
CA PHE A 193 17.07 3.95 -15.24
C PHE A 193 17.92 2.99 -16.08
N GLY A 194 18.82 3.50 -16.95
CA GLY A 194 19.62 2.68 -17.86
C GLY A 194 18.80 2.01 -18.99
N ASN A 195 17.49 2.32 -19.10
CA ASN A 195 16.59 1.73 -20.06
C ASN A 195 15.73 2.83 -20.74
N PRO A 196 15.89 3.08 -22.06
CA PRO A 196 15.17 4.12 -22.78
C PRO A 196 13.75 3.72 -23.18
N THR A 197 13.30 2.52 -22.84
CA THR A 197 11.98 2.02 -23.22
C THR A 197 10.89 2.86 -22.58
N VAL A 198 9.98 3.38 -23.41
CA VAL A 198 8.80 4.14 -22.99
C VAL A 198 7.54 3.54 -23.61
N TYR A 199 6.42 3.72 -22.93
CA TYR A 199 5.09 3.38 -23.42
C TYR A 199 4.14 4.56 -23.22
N MET A 200 2.97 4.51 -23.85
CA MET A 200 1.99 5.59 -23.84
C MET A 200 0.65 5.09 -23.31
N GLU A 201 -0.03 5.94 -22.53
CA GLU A 201 -1.36 5.66 -22.00
C GLU A 201 -2.27 6.89 -22.10
N LYS A 202 -3.58 6.67 -22.01
CA LYS A 202 -4.53 7.74 -21.79
C LYS A 202 -4.20 8.45 -20.48
N PHE A 203 -4.13 9.77 -20.52
CA PHE A 203 -4.01 10.56 -19.30
C PHE A 203 -5.41 10.81 -18.72
N LEU A 204 -5.56 10.49 -17.44
CA LEU A 204 -6.77 10.75 -16.67
C LEU A 204 -6.58 12.08 -15.93
N GLU A 205 -7.55 12.98 -16.02
CA GLU A 205 -7.36 14.35 -15.54
C GLU A 205 -7.70 14.51 -14.05
N ASN A 206 -8.78 13.86 -13.59
CA ASN A 206 -9.25 13.96 -12.20
C ASN A 206 -9.62 12.58 -11.61
N PRO A 207 -8.74 11.57 -11.73
CA PRO A 207 -9.09 10.24 -11.26
C PRO A 207 -9.09 10.17 -9.73
N ARG A 208 -9.85 9.19 -9.21
CA ARG A 208 -9.73 8.71 -7.84
C ARG A 208 -8.87 7.46 -7.83
N HIS A 209 -8.16 7.23 -6.73
CA HIS A 209 -7.39 6.02 -6.49
C HIS A 209 -8.24 5.02 -5.71
N ILE A 210 -8.72 4.00 -6.40
CA ILE A 210 -9.59 2.96 -5.84
C ILE A 210 -8.89 1.62 -5.84
N GLU A 211 -9.01 0.88 -4.75
CA GLU A 211 -8.32 -0.39 -4.57
C GLU A 211 -9.31 -1.51 -4.27
N ILE A 212 -9.03 -2.71 -4.79
CA ILE A 212 -9.77 -3.94 -4.47
C ILE A 212 -8.87 -4.86 -3.66
N GLN A 213 -9.25 -5.11 -2.41
CA GLN A 213 -8.57 -6.08 -1.56
C GLN A 213 -8.98 -7.50 -1.93
N VAL A 214 -8.00 -8.37 -2.13
CA VAL A 214 -8.24 -9.80 -2.38
C VAL A 214 -7.50 -10.68 -1.36
N LEU A 215 -8.05 -11.88 -1.16
CA LEU A 215 -7.40 -13.00 -0.49
C LEU A 215 -7.54 -14.24 -1.38
N SER A 216 -6.49 -15.03 -1.51
CA SER A 216 -6.49 -16.25 -2.31
C SER A 216 -5.68 -17.35 -1.61
N ASP A 217 -6.20 -18.58 -1.60
CA ASP A 217 -5.53 -19.75 -1.00
C ASP A 217 -4.83 -20.64 -2.05
N ASN A 218 -4.20 -21.72 -1.58
CA ASN A 218 -3.52 -22.68 -2.43
C ASN A 218 -4.48 -23.63 -3.19
N PHE A 219 -5.81 -23.51 -2.97
CA PHE A 219 -6.83 -24.40 -3.52
C PHE A 219 -7.72 -23.70 -4.55
N GLN A 220 -7.24 -22.60 -5.13
CA GLN A 220 -7.96 -21.74 -6.09
C GLN A 220 -9.20 -21.05 -5.54
N ASN A 221 -9.40 -21.05 -4.20
CA ASN A 221 -10.40 -20.18 -3.61
C ASN A 221 -9.84 -18.77 -3.54
N ALA A 222 -10.60 -17.81 -4.03
CA ALA A 222 -10.27 -16.40 -3.94
C ALA A 222 -11.53 -15.60 -3.64
N VAL A 223 -11.37 -14.56 -2.83
CA VAL A 223 -12.43 -13.61 -2.46
C VAL A 223 -11.93 -12.18 -2.56
N TYR A 224 -12.84 -11.24 -2.80
CA TYR A 224 -12.58 -9.82 -2.63
C TYR A 224 -13.29 -9.28 -1.39
N LEU A 225 -12.67 -8.34 -0.70
CA LEU A 225 -13.14 -7.75 0.55
C LEU A 225 -13.62 -6.30 0.39
N GLY A 226 -14.15 -5.97 -0.80
CA GLY A 226 -14.61 -4.63 -1.12
C GLY A 226 -13.51 -3.70 -1.63
N ALA A 227 -13.83 -2.41 -1.66
CA ALA A 227 -12.96 -1.37 -2.19
C ALA A 227 -12.58 -0.36 -1.13
N ARG A 228 -11.36 0.17 -1.24
CA ARG A 228 -10.87 1.34 -0.52
C ARG A 228 -10.75 2.52 -1.47
N ASP A 229 -10.95 3.71 -0.94
CA ASP A 229 -10.58 4.97 -1.58
C ASP A 229 -9.31 5.51 -0.94
N CYS A 230 -8.25 5.65 -1.73
CA CYS A 230 -6.94 6.14 -1.31
C CYS A 230 -6.54 7.41 -2.09
N SER A 231 -7.52 8.18 -2.54
CA SER A 231 -7.30 9.40 -3.33
C SER A 231 -6.66 10.53 -2.53
N MET A 232 -6.76 10.51 -1.20
CA MET A 232 -6.13 11.52 -0.35
C MET A 232 -4.63 11.25 -0.22
N GLN A 233 -3.87 11.74 -1.18
CA GLN A 233 -2.44 11.48 -1.31
C GLN A 233 -1.67 12.73 -1.73
N ARG A 234 -0.38 12.73 -1.45
CA ARG A 234 0.58 13.75 -1.89
C ARG A 234 1.77 13.06 -2.52
N ARG A 235 2.11 13.43 -3.76
CA ARG A 235 3.23 12.83 -4.51
C ARG A 235 3.19 11.30 -4.49
N ASN A 236 2.02 10.73 -4.74
CA ASN A 236 1.73 9.29 -4.68
C ASN A 236 1.89 8.64 -3.29
N GLN A 237 2.01 9.41 -2.22
CA GLN A 237 2.00 8.92 -0.85
C GLN A 237 0.62 9.14 -0.24
N LYS A 238 -0.05 8.05 0.11
CA LYS A 238 -1.37 8.05 0.75
C LYS A 238 -1.25 8.66 2.14
N VAL A 239 -2.22 9.49 2.53
CA VAL A 239 -2.25 10.21 3.81
C VAL A 239 -3.47 9.80 4.62
N LEU A 240 -4.62 9.64 3.94
CA LEU A 240 -5.89 9.23 4.52
C LEU A 240 -6.58 8.27 3.56
N GLU A 241 -7.14 7.18 4.10
CA GLU A 241 -7.84 6.15 3.34
C GLU A 241 -9.21 5.88 3.95
N GLU A 242 -10.16 5.45 3.13
CA GLU A 242 -11.50 5.09 3.59
C GLU A 242 -12.04 3.83 2.90
N ALA A 243 -12.91 3.10 3.58
CA ALA A 243 -13.64 1.96 3.07
C ALA A 243 -15.07 1.92 3.65
N PRO A 244 -16.07 1.55 2.81
CA PRO A 244 -16.00 1.31 1.38
C PRO A 244 -15.71 2.59 0.58
N ALA A 245 -15.31 2.48 -0.68
CA ALA A 245 -15.11 3.63 -1.56
C ALA A 245 -16.42 4.41 -1.75
N PHE A 246 -16.47 5.62 -1.16
CA PHE A 246 -17.68 6.42 -1.07
C PHE A 246 -18.18 6.91 -2.43
N GLY A 247 -19.49 6.87 -2.64
CA GLY A 247 -20.14 7.41 -3.85
C GLY A 247 -19.95 6.54 -5.11
N ILE A 248 -19.33 5.35 -5.01
CA ILE A 248 -19.23 4.40 -6.12
C ILE A 248 -20.31 3.31 -5.94
N PRO A 249 -21.18 3.06 -6.95
CA PRO A 249 -22.21 2.05 -6.86
C PRO A 249 -21.63 0.66 -6.53
N ARG A 250 -22.18 0.01 -5.50
CA ARG A 250 -21.74 -1.32 -5.07
C ARG A 250 -21.68 -2.34 -6.21
N LYS A 251 -22.66 -2.31 -7.12
CA LYS A 251 -22.72 -3.20 -8.29
C LYS A 251 -21.48 -3.08 -9.19
N LEU A 252 -20.88 -1.90 -9.31
CA LEU A 252 -19.63 -1.69 -10.06
C LEU A 252 -18.44 -2.31 -9.32
N ILE A 253 -18.37 -2.13 -8.00
CA ILE A 253 -17.33 -2.73 -7.16
C ILE A 253 -17.43 -4.26 -7.18
N ASP A 254 -18.65 -4.82 -7.07
CA ASP A 254 -18.86 -6.26 -7.10
C ASP A 254 -18.43 -6.86 -8.45
N ARG A 255 -18.75 -6.18 -9.56
CA ARG A 255 -18.31 -6.60 -10.90
C ARG A 255 -16.78 -6.60 -11.02
N LEU A 256 -16.15 -5.52 -10.55
CA LEU A 256 -14.69 -5.39 -10.58
C LEU A 256 -14.02 -6.42 -9.67
N GLY A 257 -14.52 -6.58 -8.45
CA GLY A 257 -14.03 -7.56 -7.48
C GLY A 257 -14.05 -8.98 -8.01
N ASN A 258 -15.15 -9.38 -8.69
CA ASN A 258 -15.23 -10.69 -9.34
C ASN A 258 -14.18 -10.89 -10.44
N ARG A 259 -13.86 -9.84 -11.22
CA ARG A 259 -12.76 -9.89 -12.20
C ARG A 259 -11.40 -10.03 -11.54
N CYS A 260 -11.17 -9.34 -10.43
CA CYS A 260 -9.94 -9.48 -9.63
C CYS A 260 -9.78 -10.89 -9.05
N VAL A 261 -10.88 -11.48 -8.56
CA VAL A 261 -10.90 -12.87 -8.09
C VAL A 261 -10.55 -13.86 -9.21
N GLU A 262 -11.13 -13.66 -10.39
CA GLU A 262 -10.82 -14.51 -11.55
C GLU A 262 -9.37 -14.34 -12.01
N ALA A 263 -8.83 -13.13 -11.98
CA ALA A 263 -7.42 -12.87 -12.25
C ALA A 263 -6.51 -13.62 -11.26
N CYS A 264 -6.83 -13.59 -9.95
CA CYS A 264 -6.08 -14.34 -8.94
C CYS A 264 -6.03 -15.84 -9.26
N ARG A 265 -7.16 -16.43 -9.67
CA ARG A 265 -7.23 -17.85 -10.06
C ARG A 265 -6.34 -18.17 -11.26
N ARG A 266 -6.40 -17.34 -12.30
CA ARG A 266 -5.61 -17.52 -13.53
C ARG A 266 -4.11 -17.46 -13.31
N ILE A 267 -3.64 -16.52 -12.49
CA ILE A 267 -2.21 -16.39 -12.20
C ILE A 267 -1.73 -17.28 -11.05
N GLY A 268 -2.61 -18.09 -10.46
CA GLY A 268 -2.26 -18.95 -9.33
C GLY A 268 -1.82 -18.16 -8.09
N TYR A 269 -2.43 -16.98 -7.85
CA TYR A 269 -2.11 -16.12 -6.73
C TYR A 269 -2.47 -16.78 -5.39
N ARG A 270 -1.61 -16.56 -4.38
CA ARG A 270 -1.89 -16.95 -2.98
C ARG A 270 -1.55 -15.78 -2.03
N GLY A 271 -2.25 -15.72 -0.90
CA GLY A 271 -2.04 -14.69 0.13
C GLY A 271 -2.94 -13.49 -0.05
N ALA A 272 -2.59 -12.41 0.62
CA ALA A 272 -3.24 -11.11 0.48
C ALA A 272 -2.66 -10.34 -0.70
N GLY A 273 -3.51 -9.67 -1.45
CA GLY A 273 -3.11 -8.79 -2.54
C GLY A 273 -4.10 -7.65 -2.72
N THR A 274 -3.67 -6.60 -3.37
CA THR A 274 -4.51 -5.45 -3.66
C THR A 274 -4.32 -5.02 -5.11
N PHE A 275 -5.43 -4.97 -5.85
CA PHE A 275 -5.46 -4.39 -7.19
C PHE A 275 -5.74 -2.91 -7.09
N GLU A 276 -4.87 -2.07 -7.60
CA GLU A 276 -5.02 -0.63 -7.62
C GLU A 276 -5.54 -0.14 -8.97
N PHE A 277 -6.51 0.78 -8.91
CA PHE A 277 -7.18 1.34 -10.08
C PHE A 277 -7.25 2.86 -9.99
N LEU A 278 -7.17 3.51 -11.14
CA LEU A 278 -7.70 4.85 -11.32
C LEU A 278 -9.17 4.75 -11.72
N TYR A 279 -10.01 5.55 -11.08
CA TYR A 279 -11.44 5.61 -11.35
C TYR A 279 -11.81 7.02 -11.81
N GLU A 280 -12.36 7.12 -13.01
CA GLU A 280 -12.83 8.40 -13.60
C GLU A 280 -14.05 8.14 -14.47
N ASN A 281 -15.04 9.01 -14.41
CA ASN A 281 -16.24 8.97 -15.27
C ASN A 281 -16.98 7.61 -15.29
N GLY A 282 -17.02 6.90 -14.16
CA GLY A 282 -17.71 5.61 -14.03
C GLY A 282 -16.89 4.39 -14.45
N GLU A 283 -15.65 4.58 -14.91
CA GLU A 283 -14.78 3.52 -15.40
C GLU A 283 -13.56 3.33 -14.49
N PHE A 284 -13.12 2.06 -14.37
CA PHE A 284 -11.92 1.69 -13.63
C PHE A 284 -10.79 1.34 -14.60
N TYR A 285 -9.57 1.71 -14.23
CA TYR A 285 -8.37 1.43 -15.01
C TYR A 285 -7.27 0.90 -14.11
N PHE A 286 -6.91 -0.37 -14.30
CA PHE A 286 -5.84 -1.02 -13.56
C PHE A 286 -4.50 -0.31 -13.74
N ILE A 287 -3.81 -0.07 -12.64
CA ILE A 287 -2.45 0.49 -12.61
C ILE A 287 -1.41 -0.52 -12.15
N GLU A 288 -1.65 -1.18 -11.02
CA GLU A 288 -0.72 -2.17 -10.48
C GLU A 288 -1.41 -3.11 -9.48
N MET A 289 -0.73 -4.19 -9.12
CA MET A 289 -1.13 -5.07 -8.03
C MET A 289 -0.03 -5.11 -6.97
N ASN A 290 -0.38 -4.74 -5.74
CA ASN A 290 0.51 -4.95 -4.60
C ASN A 290 0.37 -6.40 -4.12
N THR A 291 1.49 -7.12 -4.15
CA THR A 291 1.55 -8.57 -3.84
C THR A 291 1.86 -8.82 -2.36
N ARG A 292 1.24 -8.06 -1.48
CA ARG A 292 1.45 -8.03 -0.02
C ARG A 292 0.23 -7.45 0.70
N VAL A 293 0.27 -7.49 2.03
CA VAL A 293 -0.63 -6.65 2.83
C VAL A 293 -0.25 -5.18 2.64
N GLN A 294 -1.23 -4.28 2.63
CA GLN A 294 -1.01 -2.83 2.55
C GLN A 294 -1.15 -2.16 3.92
N VAL A 295 -0.63 -0.92 4.04
CA VAL A 295 -0.73 -0.09 5.25
C VAL A 295 -2.19 0.05 5.67
N GLU A 296 -3.07 0.33 4.72
CA GLU A 296 -4.49 0.66 4.85
C GLU A 296 -5.42 -0.57 4.97
N HIS A 297 -4.87 -1.79 5.16
CA HIS A 297 -5.70 -2.99 5.38
C HIS A 297 -6.69 -2.86 6.56
N PRO A 298 -6.41 -2.07 7.62
CA PRO A 298 -7.32 -1.95 8.74
C PRO A 298 -8.72 -1.42 8.39
N VAL A 299 -8.87 -0.50 7.42
CA VAL A 299 -10.20 0.00 7.06
C VAL A 299 -11.07 -1.11 6.44
N THR A 300 -10.47 -2.02 5.69
CA THR A 300 -11.15 -3.21 5.16
C THR A 300 -11.51 -4.18 6.27
N GLU A 301 -10.60 -4.43 7.21
CA GLU A 301 -10.86 -5.30 8.36
C GLU A 301 -12.02 -4.77 9.22
N MET A 302 -12.08 -3.44 9.45
CA MET A 302 -13.12 -2.82 10.28
C MET A 302 -14.53 -2.94 9.67
N ILE A 303 -14.66 -2.91 8.34
CA ILE A 303 -15.98 -3.02 7.69
C ILE A 303 -16.38 -4.45 7.38
N THR A 304 -15.44 -5.39 7.27
CA THR A 304 -15.72 -6.79 6.90
C THR A 304 -15.64 -7.76 8.06
N GLY A 305 -14.91 -7.42 9.12
CA GLY A 305 -14.60 -8.34 10.23
C GLY A 305 -13.58 -9.44 9.87
N VAL A 306 -12.97 -9.39 8.68
CA VAL A 306 -11.96 -10.37 8.24
C VAL A 306 -10.58 -9.87 8.63
N ASP A 307 -9.85 -10.63 9.46
CA ASP A 307 -8.47 -10.35 9.81
C ASP A 307 -7.53 -10.81 8.68
N ILE A 308 -7.06 -9.85 7.88
CA ILE A 308 -6.24 -10.12 6.69
C ILE A 308 -4.90 -10.74 7.05
N VAL A 309 -4.25 -10.29 8.12
CA VAL A 309 -2.94 -10.81 8.55
C VAL A 309 -3.08 -12.25 9.05
N ARG A 310 -4.13 -12.54 9.80
CA ARG A 310 -4.44 -13.89 10.25
C ARG A 310 -4.69 -14.83 9.06
N GLU A 311 -5.45 -14.38 8.07
CA GLU A 311 -5.67 -15.16 6.84
C GLU A 311 -4.38 -15.39 6.06
N GLN A 312 -3.46 -14.41 5.97
CA GLN A 312 -2.15 -14.62 5.35
C GLN A 312 -1.38 -15.78 6.02
N ILE A 313 -1.36 -15.82 7.36
CA ILE A 313 -0.69 -16.87 8.12
C ILE A 313 -1.36 -18.24 7.88
N ARG A 314 -2.68 -18.30 7.90
CA ARG A 314 -3.44 -19.54 7.65
C ARG A 314 -3.22 -20.10 6.24
N ILE A 315 -3.29 -19.21 5.23
CA ILE A 315 -3.05 -19.59 3.84
C ILE A 315 -1.62 -20.14 3.67
N ALA A 316 -0.63 -19.48 4.25
CA ALA A 316 0.76 -19.93 4.21
C ALA A 316 0.97 -21.27 4.94
N ALA A 317 0.21 -21.54 5.99
CA ALA A 317 0.20 -22.82 6.69
C ALA A 317 -0.55 -23.93 5.91
N GLY A 318 -1.02 -23.67 4.70
CA GLY A 318 -1.70 -24.64 3.85
C GLY A 318 -3.20 -24.81 4.12
N GLU A 319 -3.80 -23.91 4.90
CA GLU A 319 -5.24 -23.92 5.15
C GLU A 319 -6.03 -23.28 4.00
N ARG A 320 -7.30 -23.65 3.89
CA ARG A 320 -8.25 -22.96 3.01
C ARG A 320 -8.67 -21.63 3.63
N LEU A 321 -9.10 -20.68 2.80
CA LEU A 321 -9.74 -19.46 3.25
C LEU A 321 -10.84 -19.77 4.28
N SER A 322 -10.88 -19.01 5.38
CA SER A 322 -11.89 -19.16 6.44
C SER A 322 -13.25 -18.60 6.02
N VAL A 323 -13.30 -17.80 4.99
CA VAL A 323 -14.49 -17.09 4.50
C VAL A 323 -14.75 -17.41 3.03
N ARG A 324 -16.02 -17.47 2.65
CA ARG A 324 -16.46 -17.55 1.26
C ARG A 324 -17.03 -16.20 0.84
N GLN A 325 -17.02 -15.89 -0.45
CA GLN A 325 -17.52 -14.60 -0.95
C GLN A 325 -18.92 -14.26 -0.45
N ARG A 326 -19.83 -15.25 -0.37
CA ARG A 326 -21.20 -15.05 0.10
C ARG A 326 -21.33 -14.73 1.59
N ASP A 327 -20.31 -15.04 2.38
CA ASP A 327 -20.29 -14.86 3.84
C ASP A 327 -19.71 -13.47 4.21
N ILE A 328 -19.11 -12.78 3.24
CA ILE A 328 -18.52 -11.45 3.44
C ILE A 328 -19.60 -10.38 3.40
N THR A 329 -19.81 -9.71 4.52
CA THR A 329 -20.71 -8.58 4.66
C THR A 329 -19.93 -7.34 5.00
N MET A 330 -20.24 -6.21 4.33
CA MET A 330 -19.64 -4.92 4.66
C MET A 330 -20.60 -4.15 5.54
N ARG A 331 -20.13 -3.66 6.70
CA ARG A 331 -20.91 -2.92 7.68
C ARG A 331 -20.26 -1.59 7.99
N GLY A 332 -21.05 -0.52 7.89
CA GLY A 332 -20.63 0.82 8.21
C GLY A 332 -19.56 1.38 7.26
N HIS A 333 -18.75 2.27 7.80
CA HIS A 333 -17.70 2.98 7.10
C HIS A 333 -16.48 3.14 8.02
N ALA A 334 -15.27 2.98 7.49
CA ALA A 334 -14.03 3.16 8.22
C ALA A 334 -13.13 4.17 7.52
N ILE A 335 -12.45 4.99 8.30
CA ILE A 335 -11.46 5.96 7.84
C ILE A 335 -10.16 5.72 8.61
N GLU A 336 -9.05 5.70 7.90
CA GLU A 336 -7.70 5.63 8.47
C GLU A 336 -6.97 6.96 8.24
N CYS A 337 -6.31 7.48 9.28
CA CYS A 337 -5.35 8.57 9.18
C CYS A 337 -3.96 8.02 9.51
N ARG A 338 -3.01 8.16 8.58
CA ARG A 338 -1.60 7.85 8.85
C ARG A 338 -0.98 8.95 9.69
N ILE A 339 -0.45 8.59 10.84
CA ILE A 339 0.25 9.55 11.72
C ILE A 339 1.74 9.45 11.45
N ASN A 340 2.28 10.52 10.87
CA ASN A 340 3.67 10.64 10.47
C ASN A 340 4.41 11.61 11.38
N ALA A 341 5.63 11.27 11.76
CA ALA A 341 6.57 12.14 12.46
C ALA A 341 7.18 13.14 11.47
N GLU A 342 6.42 14.17 11.11
CA GLU A 342 6.79 15.18 10.12
C GLU A 342 6.03 16.49 10.35
N ASP A 343 6.56 17.58 9.83
CA ASP A 343 5.86 18.86 9.82
C ASP A 343 4.58 18.72 8.96
N PRO A 344 3.40 19.14 9.46
CA PRO A 344 2.10 18.90 8.83
C PRO A 344 1.92 19.53 7.44
N PHE A 345 2.70 20.52 7.09
CA PHE A 345 2.51 21.28 5.84
C PHE A 345 3.72 21.24 4.92
N THR A 346 4.92 21.21 5.48
CA THR A 346 6.16 21.11 4.69
C THR A 346 6.55 19.66 4.44
N PHE A 347 6.04 18.71 5.26
CA PHE A 347 6.35 17.29 5.23
C PHE A 347 7.84 16.97 5.50
N VAL A 348 8.54 17.90 6.13
CA VAL A 348 9.90 17.65 6.60
C VAL A 348 9.85 16.66 7.75
N PRO A 349 10.60 15.53 7.70
CA PRO A 349 10.65 14.55 8.78
C PRO A 349 11.06 15.19 10.11
N SER A 350 10.45 14.74 11.19
CA SER A 350 10.71 15.18 12.56
C SER A 350 11.05 13.98 13.47
N PRO A 351 12.20 13.32 13.23
CA PRO A 351 12.69 12.28 14.13
C PRO A 351 13.03 12.88 15.49
N GLY A 352 13.03 12.05 16.53
CA GLY A 352 13.40 12.50 17.86
C GLY A 352 12.64 11.76 18.96
N ARG A 353 12.85 12.20 20.20
CA ARG A 353 12.26 11.57 21.37
C ARG A 353 10.83 12.05 21.59
N VAL A 354 9.89 11.11 21.63
CA VAL A 354 8.50 11.32 21.99
C VAL A 354 8.42 11.46 23.51
N THR A 355 8.17 12.65 24.02
CA THR A 355 8.12 12.92 25.46
C THR A 355 6.76 12.58 26.05
N ALA A 356 5.68 12.82 25.30
CA ALA A 356 4.34 12.37 25.65
C ALA A 356 3.66 11.71 24.43
N TRP A 357 2.96 10.61 24.69
CA TRP A 357 2.17 9.86 23.73
C TRP A 357 0.87 9.43 24.37
N HIS A 358 -0.20 10.18 24.12
CA HIS A 358 -1.54 9.86 24.59
C HIS A 358 -2.41 9.44 23.40
N LEU A 359 -2.93 8.23 23.48
CA LEU A 359 -3.76 7.63 22.44
C LEU A 359 -5.24 7.91 22.69
N PRO A 360 -6.02 8.26 21.66
CA PRO A 360 -7.47 8.38 21.77
C PRO A 360 -8.13 7.01 21.98
N GLY A 361 -9.37 7.02 22.45
CA GLY A 361 -10.17 5.84 22.68
C GLY A 361 -11.62 6.01 22.20
N GLY A 362 -12.47 5.11 22.70
CA GLY A 362 -13.92 5.17 22.46
C GLY A 362 -14.44 4.18 21.41
N PRO A 363 -15.76 4.12 21.24
CA PRO A 363 -16.40 3.16 20.34
C PRO A 363 -15.95 3.33 18.88
N GLY A 364 -15.50 2.23 18.25
CA GLY A 364 -15.10 2.21 16.85
C GLY A 364 -13.73 2.83 16.58
N ILE A 365 -12.92 3.10 17.60
CA ILE A 365 -11.54 3.57 17.43
C ILE A 365 -10.57 2.39 17.56
N ARG A 366 -9.72 2.24 16.53
CA ARG A 366 -8.58 1.32 16.51
C ARG A 366 -7.31 2.11 16.26
N ILE A 367 -6.22 1.71 16.92
CA ILE A 367 -4.92 2.34 16.77
C ILE A 367 -3.86 1.27 16.56
N ASP A 368 -3.17 1.36 15.43
CA ASP A 368 -2.02 0.52 15.12
C ASP A 368 -0.76 1.37 15.21
N THR A 369 0.01 1.19 16.29
CA THR A 369 1.25 1.93 16.54
C THR A 369 2.21 1.11 17.40
N HIS A 370 3.50 1.31 17.20
CA HIS A 370 4.57 0.76 18.02
C HIS A 370 5.16 1.79 19.00
N VAL A 371 4.76 3.05 18.87
CA VAL A 371 5.29 4.18 19.65
C VAL A 371 4.70 4.20 21.08
N PHE A 372 5.47 4.71 22.01
CA PHE A 372 5.12 4.93 23.40
C PHE A 372 5.87 6.15 23.95
N SER A 373 5.44 6.70 25.10
CA SER A 373 6.15 7.81 25.74
C SER A 373 7.58 7.40 26.11
N GLY A 374 8.56 8.19 25.67
CA GLY A 374 9.99 7.91 25.83
C GLY A 374 10.63 7.22 24.61
N TYR A 375 9.85 6.76 23.63
CA TYR A 375 10.38 6.18 22.40
C TYR A 375 11.10 7.24 21.57
N THR A 376 12.21 6.86 20.95
CA THR A 376 12.93 7.72 19.99
C THR A 376 12.63 7.27 18.57
N VAL A 377 11.97 8.13 17.78
CA VAL A 377 11.73 7.90 16.35
C VAL A 377 13.05 8.04 15.61
N PRO A 378 13.58 6.97 15.00
CA PRO A 378 14.86 7.02 14.32
C PRO A 378 14.76 7.74 12.97
N PRO A 379 15.82 8.42 12.50
CA PRO A 379 15.82 9.16 11.25
C PRO A 379 16.08 8.30 10.00
N TYR A 380 16.23 6.99 10.16
CA TYR A 380 16.69 6.07 9.09
C TYR A 380 15.56 5.45 8.28
N TYR A 381 14.32 5.55 8.73
CA TYR A 381 13.17 4.85 8.18
C TYR A 381 12.04 5.81 7.83
N ASP A 382 10.97 5.28 7.24
CA ASP A 382 9.76 6.04 6.97
C ASP A 382 9.24 6.76 8.22
N SER A 383 8.67 7.94 8.03
CA SER A 383 8.18 8.81 9.11
C SER A 383 6.91 8.32 9.79
N MET A 384 6.22 7.31 9.24
CA MET A 384 4.96 6.80 9.80
C MET A 384 5.18 6.13 11.15
N ILE A 385 4.53 6.66 12.18
CA ILE A 385 4.64 6.20 13.57
C ILE A 385 3.38 5.50 14.07
N GLY A 386 2.31 5.55 13.32
CA GLY A 386 1.06 4.88 13.66
C GLY A 386 -0.06 5.23 12.70
N LYS A 387 -1.19 4.57 12.93
CA LYS A 387 -2.44 4.79 12.21
C LYS A 387 -3.58 4.87 13.21
N ILE A 388 -4.49 5.81 12.99
CA ILE A 388 -5.75 5.88 13.72
C ILE A 388 -6.84 5.51 12.74
N ILE A 389 -7.68 4.55 13.10
CA ILE A 389 -8.79 4.07 12.32
C ILE A 389 -10.07 4.34 13.11
N ALA A 390 -11.03 5.01 12.48
CA ALA A 390 -12.35 5.24 13.05
C ALA A 390 -13.39 4.54 12.20
N HIS A 391 -14.24 3.74 12.84
CA HIS A 391 -15.37 3.05 12.23
C HIS A 391 -16.67 3.62 12.75
N GLY A 392 -17.68 3.79 11.88
CA GLY A 392 -19.04 4.19 12.21
C GLY A 392 -20.06 3.46 11.35
N ASP A 393 -21.34 3.54 11.72
CA ASP A 393 -22.42 2.95 10.93
C ASP A 393 -22.62 3.68 9.60
N THR A 394 -22.23 4.96 9.56
CA THR A 394 -22.21 5.81 8.36
C THR A 394 -20.87 6.50 8.21
N ARG A 395 -20.60 7.06 7.03
CA ARG A 395 -19.38 7.83 6.75
C ARG A 395 -19.28 9.07 7.65
N GLU A 396 -20.40 9.76 7.84
CA GLU A 396 -20.50 10.96 8.70
C GLU A 396 -20.12 10.60 10.13
N GLN A 397 -20.59 9.46 10.63
CA GLN A 397 -20.25 8.99 11.98
C GLN A 397 -18.78 8.62 12.08
N ALA A 398 -18.21 7.96 11.07
CA ALA A 398 -16.78 7.65 11.02
C ALA A 398 -15.92 8.93 11.03
N ILE A 399 -16.30 9.96 10.24
CA ILE A 399 -15.65 11.28 10.23
C ILE A 399 -15.77 11.93 11.62
N ALA A 400 -16.94 11.93 12.23
CA ALA A 400 -17.14 12.51 13.56
C ALA A 400 -16.27 11.83 14.63
N ARG A 401 -16.22 10.48 14.63
CA ARG A 401 -15.35 9.70 15.52
C ARG A 401 -13.87 9.99 15.29
N MET A 402 -13.44 10.10 14.03
CA MET A 402 -12.04 10.44 13.71
C MET A 402 -11.69 11.86 14.19
N ARG A 403 -12.59 12.83 14.04
CA ARG A 403 -12.38 14.19 14.57
C ARG A 403 -12.19 14.19 16.09
N VAL A 404 -13.02 13.43 16.83
CA VAL A 404 -12.87 13.28 18.27
C VAL A 404 -11.53 12.63 18.59
N ALA A 405 -11.20 11.50 17.95
CA ALA A 405 -9.94 10.81 18.17
C ALA A 405 -8.70 11.70 17.92
N LEU A 406 -8.69 12.46 16.82
CA LEU A 406 -7.61 13.40 16.55
C LEU A 406 -7.56 14.59 17.53
N SER A 407 -8.67 14.95 18.16
CA SER A 407 -8.67 16.00 19.20
C SER A 407 -8.07 15.52 20.53
N GLU A 408 -8.24 14.23 20.83
CA GLU A 408 -7.69 13.58 22.03
C GLU A 408 -6.21 13.17 21.86
N LEU A 409 -5.77 12.92 20.61
CA LEU A 409 -4.38 12.55 20.36
C LEU A 409 -3.42 13.64 20.79
N ALA A 410 -2.56 13.33 21.76
CA ALA A 410 -1.46 14.21 22.16
C ALA A 410 -0.11 13.56 21.88
N VAL A 411 0.72 14.26 21.11
CA VAL A 411 2.10 13.86 20.80
C VAL A 411 3.01 15.04 21.07
N GLU A 412 3.98 14.84 21.95
CA GLU A 412 4.96 15.87 22.33
C GLU A 412 6.38 15.37 22.05
N GLY A 413 7.30 16.34 21.85
CA GLY A 413 8.72 16.09 21.57
C GLY A 413 9.07 16.00 20.09
N ILE A 414 8.09 15.71 19.23
CA ILE A 414 8.23 15.68 17.77
C ILE A 414 7.06 16.39 17.11
N LYS A 415 7.22 16.77 15.84
CA LYS A 415 6.11 17.23 15.01
C LYS A 415 5.38 16.04 14.39
N THR A 416 4.06 16.17 14.21
CA THR A 416 3.25 15.20 13.49
C THR A 416 2.32 15.88 12.49
N ASN A 417 1.84 15.11 11.51
CA ASN A 417 0.87 15.59 10.52
C ASN A 417 -0.59 15.65 11.05
N THR A 418 -0.82 15.49 12.35
CA THR A 418 -2.15 15.51 12.98
C THR A 418 -2.95 16.77 12.64
N LYS A 419 -2.29 17.94 12.59
CA LYS A 419 -2.95 19.21 12.22
C LYS A 419 -3.48 19.19 10.79
N LEU A 420 -2.76 18.58 9.85
CA LEU A 420 -3.22 18.39 8.47
C LEU A 420 -4.49 17.55 8.45
N HIS A 421 -4.52 16.42 9.16
CA HIS A 421 -5.70 15.57 9.23
C HIS A 421 -6.94 16.29 9.79
N ARG A 422 -6.75 17.11 10.84
CA ARG A 422 -7.84 17.92 11.39
C ARG A 422 -8.41 18.90 10.36
N GLU A 423 -7.54 19.55 9.57
CA GLU A 423 -7.96 20.45 8.50
C GLU A 423 -8.65 19.73 7.33
N LEU A 424 -8.18 18.53 6.96
CA LEU A 424 -8.80 17.71 5.91
C LEU A 424 -10.20 17.24 6.31
N LEU A 425 -10.35 16.72 7.51
CA LEU A 425 -11.65 16.26 8.02
C LEU A 425 -12.65 17.39 8.28
N ALA A 426 -12.19 18.63 8.44
CA ALA A 426 -13.05 19.81 8.54
C ALA A 426 -13.46 20.38 7.18
N ASP A 427 -12.84 19.94 6.10
CA ASP A 427 -13.07 20.47 4.76
C ASP A 427 -14.38 19.92 4.18
N GLU A 428 -15.23 20.82 3.68
CA GLU A 428 -16.53 20.47 3.11
C GLU A 428 -16.42 19.60 1.85
N ARG A 429 -15.42 19.85 0.99
CA ARG A 429 -15.17 19.03 -0.22
C ARG A 429 -14.82 17.60 0.15
N PHE A 430 -14.01 17.39 1.20
CA PHE A 430 -13.75 16.04 1.72
C PHE A 430 -15.04 15.41 2.27
N PHE A 431 -15.82 16.17 3.02
CA PHE A 431 -17.08 15.69 3.59
C PHE A 431 -18.07 15.26 2.51
N GLN A 432 -18.17 16.00 1.40
CA GLN A 432 -18.97 15.63 0.23
C GLN A 432 -18.47 14.36 -0.47
N GLY A 433 -17.19 14.04 -0.34
CA GLY A 433 -16.54 12.86 -0.94
C GLY A 433 -16.22 13.00 -2.41
N GLY A 434 -15.62 11.94 -2.99
CA GLY A 434 -15.33 11.91 -4.42
C GLY A 434 -14.14 12.78 -4.85
N THR A 435 -13.28 13.19 -3.93
CA THR A 435 -12.07 13.97 -4.23
C THR A 435 -11.08 13.20 -5.11
N SER A 436 -10.45 13.87 -6.06
CA SER A 436 -9.42 13.28 -6.93
C SER A 436 -8.07 13.16 -6.23
N ILE A 437 -7.14 12.43 -6.85
CA ILE A 437 -5.75 12.30 -6.36
C ILE A 437 -5.00 13.65 -6.31
N HIS A 438 -5.50 14.69 -6.96
CA HIS A 438 -4.88 16.03 -7.00
C HIS A 438 -5.35 16.95 -5.86
N TYR A 439 -6.46 16.58 -5.20
CA TYR A 439 -7.12 17.44 -4.22
C TYR A 439 -6.19 17.94 -3.10
N LEU A 440 -5.39 17.05 -2.51
CA LEU A 440 -4.52 17.45 -1.40
C LEU A 440 -3.42 18.43 -1.84
N GLU A 441 -2.83 18.21 -3.01
CA GLU A 441 -1.80 19.11 -3.55
C GLU A 441 -2.36 20.48 -3.90
N GLU A 442 -3.56 20.54 -4.46
CA GLU A 442 -4.28 21.80 -4.73
C GLU A 442 -4.54 22.58 -3.43
N LYS A 443 -5.05 21.88 -2.40
CA LYS A 443 -5.32 22.46 -1.09
C LYS A 443 -4.06 23.03 -0.43
N LEU A 444 -2.95 22.27 -0.48
CA LEU A 444 -1.67 22.73 0.08
C LEU A 444 -1.10 23.93 -0.69
N ARG A 445 -1.27 23.99 -2.01
CA ARG A 445 -0.86 25.11 -2.84
C ARG A 445 -1.65 26.38 -2.48
N SER A 446 -2.98 26.29 -2.45
CA SER A 446 -3.85 27.43 -2.06
C SER A 446 -3.54 27.94 -0.66
N ARG A 447 -3.22 27.03 0.29
CA ARG A 447 -2.77 27.41 1.63
C ARG A 447 -1.45 28.21 1.59
N ALA A 448 -0.46 27.75 0.82
CA ALA A 448 0.84 28.42 0.71
C ALA A 448 0.72 29.80 0.09
N GLU A 449 -0.21 29.99 -0.83
CA GLU A 449 -0.51 31.29 -1.45
C GLU A 449 -1.19 32.25 -0.48
N ALA A 450 -2.09 31.76 0.37
CA ALA A 450 -2.80 32.56 1.38
C ALA A 450 -1.90 33.05 2.55
N HIS A 451 -0.71 32.48 2.71
CA HIS A 451 0.25 32.81 3.77
C HIS A 451 1.46 33.59 3.25
N LYS A 452 1.47 33.97 1.96
CA LYS A 452 2.40 34.94 1.36
C LYS A 452 1.84 36.33 1.36
#